data_91d8f76fa6755b6e200803ca7365d2c2
#
_entry.id   91d8f76fa6755b6e200803ca7365d2c2
#
_cell.length_a   1.000
_cell.length_b   1.000
_cell.length_c   1.000
_cell.angle_alpha   90.00
_cell.angle_beta   90.00
_cell.angle_gamma   90.00
#
_symmetry.space_group_name_H-M   'P 1'
#
loop_
_entity.id
_entity.type
_entity.pdbx_description
1 polymer ?
#
loop_
_entity_poly.entity_id
_entity_poly.type
_entity_poly.pdbx_seq_one_letter_code
_entity_poly.pdbx_strand_id
1 'polypeptide(L)'
;MDRIVYDRMAAHDSTHWWYRARRDILADYLKRYGGLPRDAHILEIGCGTGHNLPMLAKFGTVDAIEIDAAARAIASERLGRPVGAAPLPELPGVPRQAYDLIAVLDVIEHIEDDVAALKAMADCLKPGGKILIAVPAHQWMWSAHDVVNHHHRRYSKATLDAAIRKAGLKHNGLRWFNSLLFPAAVAARIAGRLTGKDDSDDSPPVKPLNTAFEKIFAVERYLVGRMPLPPGLSIITLASRG
;
A
#
# COMPACT_ATOMS: atom_id res chain seq x y z
N MET A 1 -14.31 3.67 0.04
CA MET A 1 -13.60 4.90 0.48
C MET A 1 -14.46 6.10 0.14
N ASP A 2 -14.64 7.05 1.10
CA ASP A 2 -15.42 8.27 0.87
C ASP A 2 -14.70 9.23 -0.08
N ARG A 3 -15.45 10.02 -0.87
CA ARG A 3 -14.90 10.98 -1.84
C ARG A 3 -13.87 11.94 -1.22
N ILE A 4 -14.15 12.43 -0.03
CA ILE A 4 -13.27 13.38 0.69
C ILE A 4 -11.85 12.83 0.90
N VAL A 5 -11.69 11.50 1.02
CA VAL A 5 -10.38 10.86 1.21
C VAL A 5 -9.53 10.98 -0.05
N TYR A 6 -10.12 10.76 -1.23
CA TYR A 6 -9.41 10.95 -2.50
C TYR A 6 -9.00 12.40 -2.72
N ASP A 7 -9.87 13.36 -2.35
CA ASP A 7 -9.58 14.79 -2.49
C ASP A 7 -8.43 15.21 -1.56
N ARG A 8 -8.41 14.72 -0.31
CA ARG A 8 -7.30 14.91 0.64
C ARG A 8 -6.02 14.25 0.16
N MET A 9 -6.11 13.03 -0.36
CA MET A 9 -4.96 12.34 -0.95
C MET A 9 -4.36 13.16 -2.08
N ALA A 10 -5.17 13.62 -3.04
CA ALA A 10 -4.70 14.45 -4.16
C ALA A 10 -4.03 15.75 -3.72
N ALA A 11 -4.56 16.39 -2.66
CA ALA A 11 -4.04 17.64 -2.13
C ALA A 11 -2.72 17.50 -1.36
N HIS A 12 -2.50 16.35 -0.71
CA HIS A 12 -1.43 16.22 0.29
C HIS A 12 -0.36 15.18 -0.04
N ASP A 13 -0.58 14.25 -1.00
CA ASP A 13 0.33 13.13 -1.27
C ASP A 13 1.76 13.54 -1.66
N SER A 14 1.96 14.76 -2.15
CA SER A 14 3.27 15.32 -2.50
C SER A 14 4.00 15.99 -1.33
N THR A 15 3.26 16.40 -0.29
CA THR A 15 3.78 17.21 0.82
C THR A 15 3.73 16.51 2.17
N HIS A 16 2.78 15.61 2.38
CA HIS A 16 2.59 14.91 3.64
C HIS A 16 3.72 13.90 3.89
N TRP A 17 4.30 13.94 5.07
CA TRP A 17 5.43 13.13 5.53
C TRP A 17 5.27 11.63 5.25
N TRP A 18 4.05 11.10 5.49
CA TRP A 18 3.78 9.68 5.38
C TRP A 18 3.89 9.18 3.94
N TYR A 19 3.25 9.86 2.97
CA TYR A 19 3.32 9.47 1.56
C TYR A 19 4.73 9.52 1.01
N ARG A 20 5.51 10.56 1.38
CA ARG A 20 6.87 10.75 0.90
C ARG A 20 7.81 9.67 1.42
N ALA A 21 7.89 9.50 2.74
CA ALA A 21 8.75 8.51 3.37
C ALA A 21 8.35 7.08 2.99
N ARG A 22 7.04 6.80 2.90
CA ARG A 22 6.53 5.50 2.49
C ARG A 22 6.99 5.12 1.08
N ARG A 23 6.91 6.04 0.11
CA ARG A 23 7.43 5.80 -1.25
C ARG A 23 8.92 5.46 -1.26
N ASP A 24 9.71 6.13 -0.45
CA ASP A 24 11.16 5.84 -0.33
C ASP A 24 11.41 4.44 0.25
N ILE A 25 10.64 4.03 1.26
CA ILE A 25 10.72 2.70 1.86
C ILE A 25 10.33 1.63 0.84
N LEU A 26 9.20 1.81 0.14
CA LEU A 26 8.73 0.87 -0.88
C LEU A 26 9.72 0.73 -2.03
N ALA A 27 10.25 1.85 -2.53
CA ALA A 27 11.26 1.87 -3.59
C ALA A 27 12.52 1.12 -3.21
N ASP A 28 13.04 1.36 -2.00
CA ASP A 28 14.25 0.70 -1.53
C ASP A 28 14.01 -0.78 -1.23
N TYR A 29 12.83 -1.15 -0.74
CA TYR A 29 12.42 -2.54 -0.57
C TYR A 29 12.34 -3.28 -1.92
N LEU A 30 11.72 -2.68 -2.94
CA LEU A 30 11.67 -3.23 -4.30
C LEU A 30 13.05 -3.35 -4.91
N LYS A 31 13.90 -2.33 -4.80
CA LYS A 31 15.27 -2.37 -5.30
C LYS A 31 16.07 -3.54 -4.75
N ARG A 32 15.87 -3.88 -3.47
CA ARG A 32 16.63 -4.95 -2.80
C ARG A 32 16.05 -6.35 -3.00
N TYR A 33 14.74 -6.47 -3.02
CA TYR A 33 14.07 -7.78 -2.97
C TYR A 33 13.18 -8.06 -4.19
N GLY A 34 12.92 -7.05 -5.01
CA GLY A 34 12.08 -7.17 -6.20
C GLY A 34 12.67 -8.13 -7.22
N GLY A 35 13.96 -7.98 -7.53
CA GLY A 35 14.62 -8.79 -8.55
C GLY A 35 13.98 -8.62 -9.93
N LEU A 36 13.51 -7.40 -10.24
CA LEU A 36 12.78 -7.11 -11.46
C LEU A 36 13.72 -7.02 -12.67
N PRO A 37 13.31 -7.47 -13.87
CA PRO A 37 14.04 -7.21 -15.11
C PRO A 37 14.07 -5.71 -15.44
N ARG A 38 14.97 -5.28 -16.34
CA ARG A 38 15.11 -3.85 -16.73
C ARG A 38 13.87 -3.30 -17.41
N ASP A 39 13.16 -4.15 -18.14
CA ASP A 39 11.96 -3.88 -18.91
C ASP A 39 10.70 -4.42 -18.20
N ALA A 40 10.69 -4.42 -16.89
CA ALA A 40 9.60 -4.98 -16.10
C ALA A 40 8.26 -4.33 -16.48
N HIS A 41 7.23 -5.17 -16.62
CA HIS A 41 5.85 -4.74 -16.70
C HIS A 41 5.23 -4.77 -15.30
N ILE A 42 4.73 -3.63 -14.88
CA ILE A 42 4.22 -3.41 -13.52
C ILE A 42 2.74 -3.02 -13.59
N LEU A 43 1.92 -3.60 -12.74
CA LEU A 43 0.54 -3.18 -12.53
C LEU A 43 0.37 -2.65 -11.11
N GLU A 44 -0.12 -1.42 -10.95
CA GLU A 44 -0.63 -0.97 -9.66
C GLU A 44 -2.15 -1.14 -9.61
N ILE A 45 -2.63 -1.91 -8.63
CA ILE A 45 -4.07 -2.15 -8.41
C ILE A 45 -4.55 -1.24 -7.29
N GLY A 46 -5.64 -0.50 -7.54
CA GLY A 46 -6.17 0.50 -6.61
C GLY A 46 -5.19 1.66 -6.44
N CYS A 47 -4.74 2.25 -7.57
CA CYS A 47 -3.71 3.28 -7.53
C CYS A 47 -4.18 4.61 -6.90
N GLY A 48 -5.47 4.74 -6.59
CA GLY A 48 -6.06 5.98 -6.09
C GLY A 48 -5.81 7.13 -7.05
N THR A 49 -5.29 8.24 -6.53
CA THR A 49 -4.90 9.41 -7.35
C THR A 49 -3.55 9.24 -8.05
N GLY A 50 -2.92 8.07 -7.98
CA GLY A 50 -1.68 7.75 -8.70
C GLY A 50 -0.39 8.22 -8.05
N HIS A 51 -0.39 8.44 -6.73
CA HIS A 51 0.78 9.00 -6.02
C HIS A 51 2.01 8.07 -6.01
N ASN A 52 1.85 6.75 -6.17
CA ASN A 52 2.95 5.82 -6.26
C ASN A 52 3.47 5.60 -7.69
N LEU A 53 2.69 5.95 -8.72
CA LEU A 53 3.03 5.70 -10.13
C LEU A 53 4.43 6.22 -10.52
N PRO A 54 4.85 7.45 -10.13
CA PRO A 54 6.20 7.92 -10.44
C PRO A 54 7.31 7.13 -9.74
N MET A 55 7.02 6.54 -8.59
CA MET A 55 7.97 5.69 -7.89
C MET A 55 8.10 4.33 -8.59
N LEU A 56 6.98 3.71 -8.98
CA LEU A 56 6.96 2.44 -9.69
C LEU A 56 7.58 2.54 -11.08
N ALA A 57 7.38 3.66 -11.77
CA ALA A 57 7.95 3.93 -13.10
C ALA A 57 9.50 3.93 -13.13
N LYS A 58 10.16 4.03 -11.98
CA LYS A 58 11.61 3.86 -11.88
C LYS A 58 12.07 2.41 -12.06
N PHE A 59 11.15 1.46 -11.99
CA PHE A 59 11.43 0.02 -12.08
C PHE A 59 10.95 -0.63 -13.37
N GLY A 60 10.15 0.04 -14.18
CA GLY A 60 9.63 -0.50 -15.43
C GLY A 60 8.45 0.28 -15.99
N THR A 61 7.77 -0.30 -16.96
CA THR A 61 6.54 0.25 -17.54
C THR A 61 5.36 -0.05 -16.62
N VAL A 62 4.59 0.99 -16.25
CA VAL A 62 3.53 0.88 -15.25
C VAL A 62 2.17 0.95 -15.91
N ASP A 63 1.33 -0.06 -15.74
CA ASP A 63 -0.11 -0.01 -15.91
C ASP A 63 -0.76 0.24 -14.55
N ALA A 64 -1.96 0.80 -14.55
CA ALA A 64 -2.69 1.03 -13.31
C ALA A 64 -4.20 0.83 -13.48
N ILE A 65 -4.85 0.44 -12.41
CA ILE A 65 -6.31 0.37 -12.33
C ILE A 65 -6.82 1.04 -11.06
N GLU A 66 -7.97 1.73 -11.20
CA GLU A 66 -8.67 2.41 -10.10
C GLU A 66 -10.18 2.40 -10.40
N ILE A 67 -10.98 2.03 -9.41
CA ILE A 67 -12.45 1.92 -9.58
C ILE A 67 -13.16 3.28 -9.45
N ASP A 68 -12.64 4.19 -8.62
CA ASP A 68 -13.20 5.53 -8.49
C ASP A 68 -12.88 6.36 -9.74
N ALA A 69 -13.90 6.84 -10.42
CA ALA A 69 -13.74 7.52 -11.71
C ALA A 69 -12.95 8.83 -11.62
N ALA A 70 -13.10 9.57 -10.52
CA ALA A 70 -12.44 10.85 -10.37
C ALA A 70 -10.97 10.68 -9.92
N ALA A 71 -10.67 9.75 -9.02
CA ALA A 71 -9.29 9.38 -8.68
C ALA A 71 -8.57 8.84 -9.91
N ARG A 72 -9.25 7.98 -10.71
CA ARG A 72 -8.73 7.44 -11.96
C ARG A 72 -8.39 8.53 -12.98
N ALA A 73 -9.19 9.59 -13.09
CA ALA A 73 -8.90 10.72 -13.98
C ALA A 73 -7.58 11.41 -13.55
N ILE A 74 -7.42 11.72 -12.27
CA ILE A 74 -6.18 12.30 -11.73
C ILE A 74 -4.98 11.37 -11.95
N ALA A 75 -5.15 10.07 -11.71
CA ALA A 75 -4.11 9.09 -11.93
C ALA A 75 -3.72 8.99 -13.42
N SER A 76 -4.69 9.09 -14.34
CA SER A 76 -4.44 9.08 -15.78
C SER A 76 -3.61 10.28 -16.23
N GLU A 77 -3.89 11.47 -15.70
CA GLU A 77 -3.07 12.66 -15.95
C GLU A 77 -1.63 12.46 -15.45
N ARG A 78 -1.46 11.94 -14.24
CA ARG A 78 -0.14 11.67 -13.65
C ARG A 78 0.65 10.60 -14.39
N LEU A 79 -0.04 9.58 -14.91
CA LEU A 79 0.58 8.50 -15.70
C LEU A 79 0.88 8.91 -17.13
N GLY A 80 0.19 9.95 -17.66
CA GLY A 80 0.26 10.39 -19.05
C GLY A 80 -0.44 9.44 -20.02
N ARG A 81 -1.29 8.53 -19.52
CA ARG A 81 -2.09 7.57 -20.31
C ARG A 81 -3.28 7.05 -19.50
N PRO A 82 -4.29 6.46 -20.16
CA PRO A 82 -5.48 5.98 -19.45
C PRO A 82 -5.17 4.94 -18.36
N VAL A 83 -5.76 5.13 -17.20
CA VAL A 83 -5.83 4.15 -16.10
C VAL A 83 -7.11 3.35 -16.27
N GLY A 84 -7.02 2.03 -16.13
CA GLY A 84 -8.14 1.11 -16.28
C GLY A 84 -9.11 1.11 -15.10
N ALA A 85 -10.29 0.53 -15.31
CA ALA A 85 -11.27 0.28 -14.26
C ALA A 85 -11.59 -1.21 -14.22
N ALA A 86 -10.99 -1.92 -13.28
CA ALA A 86 -11.22 -3.35 -13.11
C ALA A 86 -11.35 -3.66 -11.60
N PRO A 87 -12.55 -4.05 -11.13
CA PRO A 87 -12.75 -4.39 -9.73
C PRO A 87 -12.06 -5.71 -9.37
N LEU A 88 -11.66 -5.84 -8.12
CA LEU A 88 -11.26 -7.09 -7.49
C LEU A 88 -12.52 -7.80 -6.94
N PRO A 89 -12.54 -9.12 -6.95
CA PRO A 89 -11.48 -10.04 -7.39
C PRO A 89 -11.47 -10.38 -8.88
N GLU A 90 -12.44 -9.95 -9.69
CA GLU A 90 -12.65 -10.44 -11.05
C GLU A 90 -11.60 -9.96 -12.05
N LEU A 91 -11.05 -8.75 -11.89
CA LEU A 91 -10.07 -8.11 -12.77
C LEU A 91 -10.41 -8.21 -14.27
N PRO A 92 -11.62 -7.81 -14.70
CA PRO A 92 -12.02 -7.92 -16.09
C PRO A 92 -11.10 -7.11 -17.02
N GLY A 93 -10.66 -7.74 -18.12
CA GLY A 93 -9.81 -7.10 -19.11
C GLY A 93 -8.34 -6.95 -18.71
N VAL A 94 -7.95 -7.31 -17.48
CA VAL A 94 -6.55 -7.34 -17.08
C VAL A 94 -5.87 -8.57 -17.66
N PRO A 95 -4.75 -8.41 -18.43
CA PRO A 95 -4.09 -9.54 -19.07
C PRO A 95 -3.53 -10.53 -18.04
N ARG A 96 -3.73 -11.83 -18.30
CA ARG A 96 -3.12 -12.90 -17.51
C ARG A 96 -1.67 -13.11 -17.91
N GLN A 97 -0.82 -13.50 -16.96
CA GLN A 97 0.61 -13.79 -17.15
C GLN A 97 1.37 -12.66 -17.87
N ALA A 98 1.01 -11.40 -17.57
CA ALA A 98 1.53 -10.22 -18.24
C ALA A 98 2.48 -9.37 -17.41
N TYR A 99 2.46 -9.52 -16.08
CA TYR A 99 3.17 -8.60 -15.18
C TYR A 99 4.31 -9.28 -14.42
N ASP A 100 5.44 -8.59 -14.37
CA ASP A 100 6.59 -8.98 -13.54
C ASP A 100 6.39 -8.56 -12.08
N LEU A 101 5.64 -7.47 -11.87
CA LEU A 101 5.25 -6.98 -10.56
C LEU A 101 3.80 -6.51 -10.56
N ILE A 102 3.06 -6.92 -9.54
CA ILE A 102 1.79 -6.29 -9.18
C ILE A 102 2.01 -5.58 -7.84
N ALA A 103 1.71 -4.28 -7.77
CA ALA A 103 1.71 -3.51 -6.53
C ALA A 103 0.27 -3.37 -6.03
N VAL A 104 0.03 -3.78 -4.78
CA VAL A 104 -1.25 -3.66 -4.09
C VAL A 104 -0.98 -3.05 -2.71
N LEU A 105 -1.23 -1.75 -2.62
CA LEU A 105 -0.71 -0.89 -1.55
C LEU A 105 -1.87 -0.23 -0.81
N ASP A 106 -2.24 -0.77 0.34
CA ASP A 106 -3.42 -0.42 1.12
C ASP A 106 -4.72 -0.58 0.30
N VAL A 107 -4.96 -1.81 -0.19
CA VAL A 107 -6.12 -2.15 -1.03
C VAL A 107 -6.84 -3.41 -0.56
N ILE A 108 -6.12 -4.49 -0.23
CA ILE A 108 -6.77 -5.77 0.06
C ILE A 108 -7.59 -5.75 1.36
N GLU A 109 -7.35 -4.79 2.25
CA GLU A 109 -8.19 -4.54 3.42
C GLU A 109 -9.60 -4.04 3.07
N HIS A 110 -9.79 -3.50 1.85
CA HIS A 110 -11.09 -3.06 1.34
C HIS A 110 -11.86 -4.18 0.63
N ILE A 111 -11.25 -5.34 0.42
CA ILE A 111 -11.84 -6.45 -0.33
C ILE A 111 -12.35 -7.51 0.64
N GLU A 112 -13.63 -7.86 0.54
CA GLU A 112 -14.24 -8.83 1.45
C GLU A 112 -13.59 -10.21 1.31
N ASP A 113 -13.40 -10.71 0.07
CA ASP A 113 -12.64 -11.93 -0.22
C ASP A 113 -11.22 -11.59 -0.69
N ASP A 114 -10.35 -11.29 0.27
CA ASP A 114 -8.94 -10.99 0.03
C ASP A 114 -8.17 -12.18 -0.57
N VAL A 115 -8.59 -13.41 -0.27
CA VAL A 115 -7.99 -14.63 -0.83
C VAL A 115 -8.30 -14.75 -2.32
N ALA A 116 -9.55 -14.52 -2.73
CA ALA A 116 -9.93 -14.52 -4.15
C ALA A 116 -9.19 -13.39 -4.91
N ALA A 117 -9.08 -12.20 -4.31
CA ALA A 117 -8.33 -11.10 -4.87
C ALA A 117 -6.84 -11.45 -5.10
N LEU A 118 -6.18 -12.05 -4.12
CA LEU A 118 -4.79 -12.47 -4.24
C LEU A 118 -4.60 -13.57 -5.30
N LYS A 119 -5.56 -14.51 -5.44
CA LYS A 119 -5.55 -15.53 -6.51
C LYS A 119 -5.66 -14.88 -7.89
N ALA A 120 -6.60 -13.96 -8.08
CA ALA A 120 -6.79 -13.26 -9.34
C ALA A 120 -5.53 -12.46 -9.74
N MET A 121 -4.91 -11.76 -8.78
CA MET A 121 -3.63 -11.09 -9.01
C MET A 121 -2.53 -12.08 -9.41
N ALA A 122 -2.45 -13.23 -8.73
CA ALA A 122 -1.48 -14.27 -9.07
C ALA A 122 -1.62 -14.73 -10.52
N ASP A 123 -2.86 -14.84 -11.04
CA ASP A 123 -3.11 -15.23 -12.43
C ASP A 123 -2.60 -14.21 -13.46
N CYS A 124 -2.48 -12.95 -13.08
CA CYS A 124 -1.94 -11.89 -13.92
C CYS A 124 -0.39 -11.85 -13.91
N LEU A 125 0.28 -12.54 -12.98
CA LEU A 125 1.74 -12.59 -12.91
C LEU A 125 2.33 -13.49 -13.98
N LYS A 126 3.42 -13.03 -14.61
CA LYS A 126 4.33 -13.88 -15.38
C LYS A 126 4.95 -14.97 -14.48
N PRO A 127 5.50 -16.05 -15.07
CA PRO A 127 6.36 -16.97 -14.32
C PRO A 127 7.50 -16.20 -13.62
N GLY A 128 7.64 -16.38 -12.30
CA GLY A 128 8.62 -15.65 -11.49
C GLY A 128 8.20 -14.23 -11.07
N GLY A 129 7.05 -13.75 -11.54
CA GLY A 129 6.48 -12.45 -11.12
C GLY A 129 6.10 -12.41 -9.64
N LYS A 130 5.98 -11.20 -9.10
CA LYS A 130 5.74 -10.96 -7.67
C LYS A 130 4.61 -9.99 -7.42
N ILE A 131 3.98 -10.12 -6.26
CA ILE A 131 3.01 -9.14 -5.73
C ILE A 131 3.69 -8.41 -4.58
N LEU A 132 3.85 -7.09 -4.69
CA LEU A 132 4.20 -6.23 -3.57
C LEU A 132 2.93 -5.90 -2.80
N ILE A 133 2.86 -6.35 -1.56
CA ILE A 133 1.72 -6.16 -0.67
C ILE A 133 2.14 -5.23 0.47
N ALA A 134 1.38 -4.16 0.69
CA ALA A 134 1.45 -3.36 1.90
C ALA A 134 0.04 -3.21 2.46
N VAL A 135 -0.12 -3.41 3.77
CA VAL A 135 -1.43 -3.39 4.45
C VAL A 135 -1.34 -2.74 5.82
N PRO A 136 -2.43 -2.12 6.32
CA PRO A 136 -2.49 -1.62 7.69
C PRO A 136 -2.47 -2.78 8.69
N ALA A 137 -1.74 -2.56 9.79
CA ALA A 137 -1.55 -3.56 10.81
C ALA A 137 -2.42 -3.31 12.05
N HIS A 138 -2.57 -4.38 12.85
CA HIS A 138 -3.18 -4.37 14.18
C HIS A 138 -4.66 -3.99 14.20
N GLN A 139 -5.53 -5.01 14.28
CA GLN A 139 -6.99 -4.82 14.36
C GLN A 139 -7.41 -3.90 15.54
N TRP A 140 -6.67 -3.94 16.66
CA TRP A 140 -6.95 -3.08 17.81
C TRP A 140 -6.65 -1.58 17.58
N MET A 141 -5.93 -1.24 16.51
CA MET A 141 -5.69 0.15 16.05
C MET A 141 -6.84 0.72 15.20
N TRP A 142 -7.94 -0.03 15.05
CA TRP A 142 -9.13 0.41 14.31
C TRP A 142 -9.65 1.76 14.79
N SER A 143 -10.10 2.62 13.87
CA SER A 143 -10.47 4.00 14.14
C SER A 143 -11.46 4.57 13.12
N ALA A 144 -11.85 5.83 13.30
CA ALA A 144 -12.64 6.58 12.33
C ALA A 144 -11.99 6.60 10.93
N HIS A 145 -10.65 6.63 10.84
CA HIS A 145 -9.92 6.50 9.58
C HIS A 145 -10.30 5.22 8.82
N ASP A 146 -10.37 4.06 9.49
CA ASP A 146 -10.74 2.81 8.83
C ASP A 146 -12.19 2.80 8.35
N VAL A 147 -13.08 3.47 9.11
CA VAL A 147 -14.50 3.58 8.76
C VAL A 147 -14.70 4.40 7.49
N VAL A 148 -14.10 5.59 7.39
CA VAL A 148 -14.25 6.47 6.21
C VAL A 148 -13.54 5.89 4.97
N ASN A 149 -12.54 5.04 5.19
CA ASN A 149 -11.88 4.29 4.14
C ASN A 149 -12.63 3.01 3.75
N HIS A 150 -13.71 2.65 4.43
CA HIS A 150 -14.49 1.42 4.23
C HIS A 150 -13.61 0.16 4.30
N HIS A 151 -12.69 0.10 5.27
CA HIS A 151 -11.90 -1.10 5.52
C HIS A 151 -12.80 -2.22 6.04
N HIS A 152 -12.52 -3.47 5.66
CA HIS A 152 -13.12 -4.65 6.28
C HIS A 152 -12.24 -5.15 7.44
N ARG A 153 -10.92 -4.90 7.39
CA ARG A 153 -9.96 -5.42 8.36
C ARG A 153 -8.65 -4.65 8.39
N ARG A 154 -7.92 -4.87 9.48
CA ARG A 154 -6.47 -4.67 9.57
C ARG A 154 -5.80 -6.01 9.79
N TYR A 155 -4.57 -6.17 9.38
CA TYR A 155 -3.88 -7.44 9.40
C TYR A 155 -2.97 -7.61 10.62
N SER A 156 -2.83 -8.86 11.06
CA SER A 156 -1.65 -9.34 11.76
C SER A 156 -0.74 -10.08 10.78
N LYS A 157 0.51 -10.37 11.16
CA LYS A 157 1.36 -11.23 10.31
C LYS A 157 0.72 -12.60 10.10
N ALA A 158 0.07 -13.16 11.10
CA ALA A 158 -0.58 -14.47 11.01
C ALA A 158 -1.78 -14.46 10.03
N THR A 159 -2.64 -13.42 10.07
CA THR A 159 -3.79 -13.34 9.17
C THR A 159 -3.36 -13.06 7.73
N LEU A 160 -2.34 -12.22 7.51
CA LEU A 160 -1.80 -11.97 6.17
C LEU A 160 -1.09 -13.22 5.61
N ASP A 161 -0.28 -13.94 6.41
CA ASP A 161 0.32 -15.20 6.00
C ASP A 161 -0.74 -16.22 5.58
N ALA A 162 -1.80 -16.35 6.39
CA ALA A 162 -2.89 -17.27 6.09
C ALA A 162 -3.61 -16.92 4.77
N ALA A 163 -3.89 -15.63 4.50
CA ALA A 163 -4.49 -15.18 3.24
C ALA A 163 -3.59 -15.49 2.03
N ILE A 164 -2.30 -15.17 2.13
CA ILE A 164 -1.31 -15.43 1.08
C ILE A 164 -1.23 -16.94 0.79
N ARG A 165 -1.11 -17.78 1.82
CA ARG A 165 -1.04 -19.25 1.65
C ARG A 165 -2.31 -19.85 1.08
N LYS A 166 -3.49 -19.41 1.54
CA LYS A 166 -4.79 -19.84 1.00
C LYS A 166 -4.95 -19.45 -0.47
N ALA A 167 -4.32 -18.36 -0.90
CA ALA A 167 -4.27 -17.95 -2.30
C ALA A 167 -3.27 -18.78 -3.14
N GLY A 168 -2.55 -19.75 -2.57
CA GLY A 168 -1.54 -20.56 -3.27
C GLY A 168 -0.23 -19.83 -3.50
N LEU A 169 0.01 -18.76 -2.75
CA LEU A 169 1.22 -17.95 -2.84
C LEU A 169 2.19 -18.24 -1.69
N LYS A 170 3.47 -17.93 -1.92
CA LYS A 170 4.53 -17.89 -0.92
C LYS A 170 5.01 -16.45 -0.77
N HIS A 171 5.54 -16.09 0.38
CA HIS A 171 6.11 -14.76 0.60
C HIS A 171 7.57 -14.84 1.09
N ASN A 172 8.34 -13.78 0.86
CA ASN A 172 9.75 -13.66 1.25
C ASN A 172 9.96 -13.24 2.73
N GLY A 173 8.89 -13.30 3.52
CA GLY A 173 8.83 -12.87 4.92
C GLY A 173 8.03 -11.58 5.10
N LEU A 174 7.24 -11.54 6.17
CA LEU A 174 6.41 -10.40 6.55
C LEU A 174 7.21 -9.43 7.40
N ARG A 175 7.35 -8.18 6.95
CA ARG A 175 8.14 -7.14 7.61
C ARG A 175 7.24 -6.05 8.16
N TRP A 176 7.50 -5.66 9.41
CA TRP A 176 6.93 -4.44 9.95
C TRP A 176 7.57 -3.22 9.30
N PHE A 177 6.81 -2.16 9.09
CA PHE A 177 7.30 -0.82 8.82
C PHE A 177 6.35 0.22 9.41
N ASN A 178 6.75 1.48 9.41
CA ASN A 178 6.17 2.53 10.25
C ASN A 178 6.24 2.12 11.74
N SER A 179 7.41 1.63 12.13
CA SER A 179 7.70 1.11 13.47
C SER A 179 8.27 2.19 14.40
N LEU A 180 9.09 3.10 13.86
CA LEU A 180 9.73 4.15 14.68
C LEU A 180 8.71 5.16 15.21
N LEU A 181 7.66 5.45 14.46
CA LEU A 181 6.56 6.32 14.88
C LEU A 181 5.39 5.56 15.53
N PHE A 182 5.47 4.25 15.62
CA PHE A 182 4.39 3.42 16.18
C PHE A 182 4.04 3.79 17.63
N PRO A 183 5.00 4.01 18.57
CA PRO A 183 4.67 4.43 19.94
C PRO A 183 3.90 5.75 19.99
N ALA A 184 4.28 6.72 19.17
CA ALA A 184 3.58 8.00 19.09
C ALA A 184 2.15 7.85 18.53
N ALA A 185 1.97 7.02 17.50
CA ALA A 185 0.66 6.72 16.96
C ALA A 185 -0.25 5.99 17.96
N VAL A 186 0.31 5.04 18.74
CA VAL A 186 -0.43 4.37 19.82
C VAL A 186 -0.86 5.36 20.89
N ALA A 187 0.04 6.23 21.33
CA ALA A 187 -0.26 7.26 22.33
C ALA A 187 -1.37 8.21 21.82
N ALA A 188 -1.28 8.67 20.57
CA ALA A 188 -2.30 9.51 19.95
C ALA A 188 -3.66 8.78 19.87
N ARG A 189 -3.67 7.48 19.53
CA ARG A 189 -4.88 6.67 19.47
C ARG A 189 -5.55 6.51 20.84
N ILE A 190 -4.75 6.25 21.88
CA ILE A 190 -5.26 6.13 23.26
C ILE A 190 -5.83 7.47 23.70
N ALA A 191 -5.11 8.58 23.48
CA ALA A 191 -5.57 9.91 23.83
C ALA A 191 -6.88 10.29 23.10
N GLY A 192 -6.99 9.98 21.80
CA GLY A 192 -8.21 10.19 21.01
C GLY A 192 -9.41 9.44 21.59
N ARG A 193 -9.24 8.17 21.95
CA ARG A 193 -10.30 7.36 22.59
C ARG A 193 -10.74 7.92 23.95
N LEU A 194 -9.78 8.38 24.75
CA LEU A 194 -10.08 8.95 26.09
C LEU A 194 -10.77 10.31 26.01
N THR A 195 -10.47 11.11 24.99
CA THR A 195 -11.03 12.45 24.82
C THR A 195 -12.26 12.50 23.92
N GLY A 196 -12.65 11.35 23.31
CA GLY A 196 -13.74 11.30 22.33
C GLY A 196 -13.42 12.01 21.01
N LYS A 197 -12.16 12.41 20.78
CA LYS A 197 -11.68 13.05 19.56
C LYS A 197 -10.93 12.03 18.69
N ASP A 198 -11.65 11.04 18.17
CA ASP A 198 -11.11 10.13 17.15
C ASP A 198 -11.30 10.78 15.78
N ASP A 199 -10.37 11.66 15.42
CA ASP A 199 -10.45 12.43 14.19
C ASP A 199 -9.83 11.65 13.03
N SER A 200 -10.52 11.64 11.89
CA SER A 200 -10.03 11.06 10.61
C SER A 200 -9.27 12.10 9.76
N ASP A 201 -8.87 13.23 10.36
CA ASP A 201 -8.16 14.27 9.64
C ASP A 201 -6.71 13.85 9.35
N ASP A 202 -6.44 13.50 8.08
CA ASP A 202 -5.12 13.14 7.56
C ASP A 202 -4.36 14.37 7.02
N SER A 203 -4.72 15.58 7.44
CA SER A 203 -4.01 16.78 7.04
C SER A 203 -2.56 16.77 7.55
N PRO A 204 -1.61 17.29 6.75
CA PRO A 204 -0.23 17.34 7.20
C PRO A 204 -0.09 18.22 8.45
N PRO A 205 0.69 17.77 9.45
CA PRO A 205 0.96 18.60 10.61
C PRO A 205 1.77 19.85 10.22
N VAL A 206 1.92 20.78 11.16
CA VAL A 206 2.75 21.98 10.94
C VAL A 206 4.12 21.62 10.35
N LYS A 207 4.61 22.45 9.44
CA LYS A 207 5.79 22.17 8.60
C LYS A 207 7.00 21.59 9.33
N PRO A 208 7.44 22.10 10.51
CA PRO A 208 8.57 21.53 11.24
C PRO A 208 8.31 20.06 11.68
N LEU A 209 7.11 19.79 12.17
CA LEU A 209 6.73 18.46 12.64
C LEU A 209 6.57 17.48 11.47
N ASN A 210 5.98 17.94 10.36
CA ASN A 210 5.88 17.17 9.12
C ASN A 210 7.28 16.73 8.65
N THR A 211 8.24 17.64 8.62
CA THR A 211 9.62 17.35 8.24
C THR A 211 10.31 16.38 9.22
N ALA A 212 10.08 16.54 10.53
CA ALA A 212 10.64 15.63 11.53
C ALA A 212 10.10 14.20 11.36
N PHE A 213 8.77 14.05 11.21
CA PHE A 213 8.15 12.75 10.98
C PHE A 213 8.61 12.09 9.68
N GLU A 214 8.74 12.89 8.60
CA GLU A 214 9.28 12.40 7.33
C GLU A 214 10.70 11.82 7.51
N LYS A 215 11.59 12.55 8.16
CA LYS A 215 12.98 12.11 8.39
C LYS A 215 13.04 10.85 9.25
N ILE A 216 12.27 10.80 10.35
CA ILE A 216 12.24 9.63 11.24
C ILE A 216 11.72 8.40 10.49
N PHE A 217 10.58 8.53 9.78
CA PHE A 217 10.01 7.41 9.05
C PHE A 217 10.89 6.99 7.87
N ALA A 218 11.48 7.92 7.13
CA ALA A 218 12.35 7.62 5.99
C ALA A 218 13.62 6.84 6.38
N VAL A 219 14.08 6.89 7.64
CA VAL A 219 15.19 6.04 8.12
C VAL A 219 14.88 4.56 7.95
N GLU A 220 13.61 4.17 8.06
CA GLU A 220 13.21 2.77 7.96
C GLU A 220 13.54 2.14 6.59
N ARG A 221 13.73 2.92 5.53
CA ARG A 221 14.21 2.41 4.24
C ARG A 221 15.54 1.65 4.34
N TYR A 222 16.37 2.02 5.30
CA TYR A 222 17.64 1.34 5.55
C TYR A 222 17.52 0.10 6.43
N LEU A 223 16.40 -0.06 7.13
CA LEU A 223 16.19 -1.08 8.15
C LEU A 223 15.26 -2.19 7.70
N VAL A 224 14.16 -1.85 6.99
CA VAL A 224 13.12 -2.80 6.57
C VAL A 224 13.72 -3.94 5.74
N GLY A 225 13.58 -5.17 6.25
CA GLY A 225 14.10 -6.39 5.63
C GLY A 225 15.56 -6.68 5.90
N ARG A 226 16.36 -5.72 6.39
CA ARG A 226 17.76 -5.94 6.79
C ARG A 226 17.89 -6.42 8.22
N MET A 227 16.99 -5.95 9.08
CA MET A 227 16.95 -6.33 10.47
C MET A 227 15.49 -6.49 10.93
N PRO A 228 15.22 -7.26 11.99
CA PRO A 228 13.90 -7.32 12.56
C PRO A 228 13.54 -5.98 13.19
N LEU A 229 12.50 -5.32 12.68
CA LEU A 229 11.92 -4.16 13.31
C LEU A 229 10.86 -4.59 14.33
N PRO A 230 10.66 -3.80 15.41
CA PRO A 230 9.54 -3.98 16.31
C PRO A 230 8.21 -3.80 15.57
N PRO A 231 7.07 -4.11 16.19
CA PRO A 231 5.76 -3.87 15.61
C PRO A 231 5.63 -2.45 15.04
N GLY A 232 4.99 -2.32 13.89
CA GLY A 232 4.74 -1.06 13.22
C GLY A 232 3.31 -0.96 12.73
N LEU A 233 2.90 0.20 12.25
CA LEU A 233 1.54 0.47 11.78
C LEU A 233 1.17 -0.31 10.51
N SER A 234 2.16 -0.83 9.79
CA SER A 234 1.94 -1.51 8.51
C SER A 234 2.82 -2.75 8.37
N ILE A 235 2.39 -3.66 7.49
CA ILE A 235 3.14 -4.85 7.09
C ILE A 235 3.44 -4.76 5.60
N ILE A 236 4.67 -5.11 5.21
CA ILE A 236 5.09 -5.20 3.81
C ILE A 236 5.64 -6.59 3.51
N THR A 237 5.39 -7.08 2.30
CA THR A 237 5.97 -8.32 1.79
C THR A 237 5.99 -8.36 0.26
N LEU A 238 6.80 -9.25 -0.30
CA LEU A 238 6.70 -9.71 -1.67
C LEU A 238 6.20 -11.14 -1.67
N ALA A 239 5.10 -11.38 -2.34
CA ALA A 239 4.54 -12.71 -2.55
C ALA A 239 4.75 -13.15 -4.01
N SER A 240 4.87 -14.46 -4.24
CA SER A 240 5.01 -15.05 -5.56
C SER A 240 4.29 -16.38 -5.62
N ARG A 241 4.04 -16.89 -6.82
CA ARG A 241 3.61 -18.28 -6.98
C ARG A 241 4.65 -19.23 -6.38
N GLY A 242 4.17 -20.32 -5.80
CA GLY A 242 4.98 -21.39 -5.23
C GLY A 242 5.72 -22.22 -6.30
#